data_3b33d7b3b85c5007fe8af89e2897d522
#
_entry.id   3b33d7b3b85c5007fe8af89e2897d522
#
_cell.length_a   1.000
_cell.length_b   1.000
_cell.length_c   1.000
_cell.angle_alpha   90.00
_cell.angle_beta   90.00
_cell.angle_gamma   90.00
#
_symmetry.space_group_name_H-M   'P 1'
#
loop_
_entity.id
_entity.type
_entity.pdbx_description
1 polymer ?
#
loop_
_entity_poly.entity_id
_entity_poly.type
_entity_poly.pdbx_seq_one_letter_code
_entity_poly.pdbx_strand_id
1 'polypeptide(L)'
;MRTAAIIIVQDSNQSSVHDFTGAGSAPFGNRNLALLDVLGESVLNRTIARLQRYGVQPISVVSDIDLAHAPRLSWDGATADLEYTEAGELLASVERLLFEYSRQDFKALVLIQLTAYAELDYFDVLRYHRDHGRAVTTVQDAEGALPVSVFNLKQEEECAELLRSFWNGSLWHRNRPGASRYVFDGYLNRLESPYDFRRLVTDALTRRCELRPLGREVRPRVWLGDGARVDSGARILGPAYVGAHSKVRAAALLTRAASVERNCEVDCGTVIDDATVLPFSYLGPGLEVAHTLVDGGRLLHLARNLELEI
;
A
#
# COMPACT_ATOMS: atom_id res chain seq x y z
N MET A 1 -13.89 17.50 14.55
CA MET A 1 -14.88 17.27 13.44
C MET A 1 -15.04 15.76 13.32
N ARG A 2 -16.26 15.22 13.40
CA ARG A 2 -16.48 13.78 13.19
C ARG A 2 -16.19 13.46 11.73
N THR A 3 -15.24 12.60 11.49
CA THR A 3 -14.74 12.27 10.14
C THR A 3 -14.70 10.77 9.97
N ALA A 4 -15.31 10.27 8.90
CA ALA A 4 -15.22 8.89 8.46
C ALA A 4 -14.22 8.74 7.30
N ALA A 5 -13.83 7.52 6.97
CA ALA A 5 -13.04 7.24 5.79
C ALA A 5 -13.59 6.05 4.99
N ILE A 6 -13.44 6.11 3.68
CA ILE A 6 -13.63 4.98 2.77
C ILE A 6 -12.33 4.76 2.02
N ILE A 7 -11.83 3.53 2.06
CA ILE A 7 -10.67 3.08 1.29
C ILE A 7 -11.17 2.16 0.18
N ILE A 8 -10.88 2.50 -1.06
CA ILE A 8 -11.25 1.70 -2.23
C ILE A 8 -10.03 0.87 -2.63
N VAL A 9 -10.23 -0.44 -2.71
CA VAL A 9 -9.23 -1.40 -3.17
C VAL A 9 -9.76 -2.09 -4.41
N GLN A 10 -9.09 -1.89 -5.54
CA GLN A 10 -9.49 -2.45 -6.84
C GLN A 10 -8.47 -3.44 -7.36
N ASP A 11 -8.95 -4.46 -8.08
CA ASP A 11 -8.08 -5.31 -8.88
C ASP A 11 -7.47 -4.47 -10.03
N SER A 12 -6.16 -4.50 -10.14
CA SER A 12 -5.43 -3.79 -11.18
C SER A 12 -5.77 -4.25 -12.61
N ASN A 13 -6.38 -5.43 -12.76
CA ASN A 13 -6.87 -5.93 -14.06
C ASN A 13 -8.00 -5.09 -14.67
N GLN A 14 -8.69 -4.25 -13.89
CA GLN A 14 -9.84 -3.47 -14.35
C GLN A 14 -9.59 -1.96 -14.45
N SER A 15 -8.48 -1.47 -13.98
CA SER A 15 -8.09 -0.08 -14.21
C SER A 15 -7.66 0.10 -15.67
N SER A 16 -8.63 0.32 -16.54
CA SER A 16 -8.45 0.73 -17.94
C SER A 16 -7.89 2.16 -18.02
N VAL A 17 -6.68 2.39 -17.51
CA VAL A 17 -5.97 3.65 -17.68
C VAL A 17 -4.57 3.35 -18.17
N HIS A 18 -4.43 3.47 -19.49
CA HIS A 18 -3.20 3.53 -20.26
C HIS A 18 -2.36 2.26 -20.40
N ASP A 19 -2.76 1.42 -21.37
CA ASP A 19 -1.83 0.71 -22.25
C ASP A 19 -0.87 1.71 -22.92
N PHE A 20 0.22 1.99 -22.27
CA PHE A 20 1.37 2.68 -22.87
C PHE A 20 2.60 1.78 -22.89
N THR A 21 2.44 0.54 -23.30
CA THR A 21 3.53 -0.21 -23.96
C THR A 21 2.98 -1.54 -24.45
N GLY A 22 3.06 -1.76 -25.73
CA GLY A 22 2.72 -3.05 -26.33
C GLY A 22 3.58 -4.17 -25.78
N ALA A 23 2.94 -5.34 -25.72
CA ALA A 23 3.50 -6.66 -25.52
C ALA A 23 3.99 -7.04 -24.14
N GLY A 24 3.25 -7.94 -23.49
CA GLY A 24 3.67 -8.75 -22.36
C GLY A 24 2.83 -8.50 -21.11
N SER A 25 2.30 -9.57 -20.54
CA SER A 25 1.67 -9.52 -19.22
C SER A 25 2.55 -8.75 -18.25
N ALA A 26 1.95 -7.78 -17.53
CA ALA A 26 2.70 -6.97 -16.57
C ALA A 26 3.48 -7.89 -15.63
N PRO A 27 4.79 -7.63 -15.41
CA PRO A 27 5.60 -8.41 -14.50
C PRO A 27 4.93 -8.44 -13.11
N PHE A 28 4.88 -9.60 -12.49
CA PHE A 28 4.17 -9.86 -11.23
C PHE A 28 2.65 -9.96 -11.33
N GLY A 29 2.10 -10.13 -12.53
CA GLY A 29 0.66 -10.24 -12.75
C GLY A 29 -0.07 -9.10 -12.06
N ASN A 30 -0.99 -8.50 -12.64
CA ASN A 30 -1.87 -7.41 -12.22
C ASN A 30 -2.25 -7.34 -10.71
N ARG A 31 -1.29 -7.48 -9.81
CA ARG A 31 -1.53 -7.42 -8.35
C ARG A 31 -1.54 -5.97 -7.88
N ASN A 32 -2.49 -5.65 -7.04
CA ASN A 32 -2.44 -4.39 -6.31
C ASN A 32 -1.25 -4.40 -5.33
N LEU A 33 -0.19 -3.68 -5.68
CA LEU A 33 1.06 -3.65 -4.91
C LEU A 33 0.87 -3.11 -3.48
N ALA A 34 -0.17 -2.32 -3.26
CA ALA A 34 -0.49 -1.79 -1.93
C ALA A 34 -1.05 -2.85 -0.95
N LEU A 35 -1.40 -4.03 -1.46
CA LEU A 35 -1.81 -5.17 -0.65
C LEU A 35 -0.64 -6.08 -0.25
N LEU A 36 0.51 -5.94 -0.89
CA LEU A 36 1.70 -6.72 -0.54
C LEU A 36 2.31 -6.23 0.78
N ASP A 37 2.90 -7.15 1.53
CA ASP A 37 3.62 -6.79 2.75
C ASP A 37 4.87 -5.98 2.42
N VAL A 38 5.02 -4.87 3.11
CA VAL A 38 6.18 -4.00 3.12
C VAL A 38 6.75 -4.02 4.53
N LEU A 39 7.78 -4.81 4.75
CA LEU A 39 8.42 -4.96 6.06
C LEU A 39 7.45 -5.43 7.16
N GLY A 40 6.65 -6.44 6.82
CA GLY A 40 5.75 -7.17 7.73
C GLY A 40 4.29 -6.76 7.68
N GLU A 41 3.92 -5.69 6.97
CA GLU A 41 2.54 -5.21 6.93
C GLU A 41 2.21 -4.52 5.60
N SER A 42 0.98 -4.70 5.10
CA SER A 42 0.54 -4.09 3.84
C SER A 42 0.38 -2.56 3.95
N VAL A 43 0.44 -1.88 2.80
CA VAL A 43 0.15 -0.44 2.73
C VAL A 43 -1.30 -0.16 3.14
N LEU A 44 -2.24 -1.09 2.88
CA LEU A 44 -3.62 -0.98 3.35
C LEU A 44 -3.69 -0.82 4.87
N ASN A 45 -3.10 -1.77 5.62
CA ASN A 45 -3.12 -1.73 7.08
C ASN A 45 -2.42 -0.49 7.63
N ARG A 46 -1.30 -0.09 7.02
CA ARG A 46 -0.59 1.15 7.41
C ARG A 46 -1.40 2.40 7.17
N THR A 47 -2.19 2.44 6.08
CA THR A 47 -3.11 3.55 5.78
C THR A 47 -4.22 3.62 6.81
N ILE A 48 -4.81 2.47 7.18
CA ILE A 48 -5.83 2.37 8.25
C ILE A 48 -5.25 2.86 9.57
N ALA A 49 -4.09 2.34 9.98
CA ALA A 49 -3.43 2.75 11.22
C ALA A 49 -3.10 4.26 11.24
N ARG A 50 -2.70 4.82 10.09
CA ARG A 50 -2.46 6.26 9.96
C ARG A 50 -3.75 7.06 10.13
N LEU A 51 -4.84 6.70 9.47
CA LEU A 51 -6.15 7.35 9.65
C LEU A 51 -6.60 7.34 11.10
N GLN A 52 -6.50 6.19 11.77
CA GLN A 52 -6.85 6.04 13.19
C GLN A 52 -6.00 6.92 14.10
N ARG A 53 -4.70 7.04 13.85
CA ARG A 53 -3.79 7.93 14.60
C ARG A 53 -4.27 9.38 14.58
N TYR A 54 -4.88 9.81 13.48
CA TYR A 54 -5.46 11.15 13.35
C TYR A 54 -6.93 11.24 13.76
N GLY A 55 -7.49 10.18 14.37
CA GLY A 55 -8.86 10.14 14.86
C GLY A 55 -9.93 10.09 13.77
N VAL A 56 -9.57 9.61 12.57
CA VAL A 56 -10.51 9.36 11.47
C VAL A 56 -11.13 7.99 11.67
N GLN A 57 -12.40 7.95 12.06
CA GLN A 57 -13.19 6.74 12.32
C GLN A 57 -14.68 7.03 12.16
N PRO A 58 -15.53 6.08 11.70
CA PRO A 58 -15.18 4.74 11.26
C PRO A 58 -14.41 4.72 9.94
N ILE A 59 -13.83 3.55 9.60
CA ILE A 59 -13.16 3.31 8.33
C ILE A 59 -13.85 2.13 7.65
N SER A 60 -14.32 2.31 6.43
CA SER A 60 -14.80 1.23 5.57
C SER A 60 -13.82 0.97 4.44
N VAL A 61 -13.54 -0.31 4.18
CA VAL A 61 -12.78 -0.76 3.02
C VAL A 61 -13.73 -1.40 2.04
N VAL A 62 -13.87 -0.83 0.84
CA VAL A 62 -14.70 -1.35 -0.24
C VAL A 62 -13.77 -1.96 -1.29
N SER A 63 -13.98 -3.24 -1.60
CA SER A 63 -13.06 -3.98 -2.45
C SER A 63 -13.78 -4.90 -3.43
N ASP A 64 -13.28 -4.99 -4.66
CA ASP A 64 -13.65 -6.03 -5.64
C ASP A 64 -12.74 -7.27 -5.54
N ILE A 65 -11.84 -7.28 -4.57
CA ILE A 65 -10.99 -8.42 -4.20
C ILE A 65 -11.50 -8.99 -2.88
N ASP A 66 -11.67 -10.30 -2.78
CA ASP A 66 -12.00 -10.96 -1.52
C ASP A 66 -10.77 -10.95 -0.56
N LEU A 67 -10.64 -9.85 0.17
CA LEU A 67 -9.53 -9.65 1.11
C LEU A 67 -9.62 -10.60 2.32
N ALA A 68 -10.82 -11.01 2.70
CA ALA A 68 -11.03 -11.87 3.86
C ALA A 68 -10.50 -13.29 3.65
N HIS A 69 -10.53 -13.78 2.41
CA HIS A 69 -10.10 -15.11 2.04
C HIS A 69 -8.79 -15.15 1.25
N ALA A 70 -8.10 -14.03 1.12
CA ALA A 70 -6.82 -13.95 0.41
C ALA A 70 -5.65 -14.44 1.30
N PRO A 71 -5.15 -15.69 1.15
CA PRO A 71 -4.25 -16.32 2.13
C PRO A 71 -2.87 -15.67 2.25
N ARG A 72 -2.52 -14.83 1.29
CA ARG A 72 -1.23 -14.11 1.25
C ARG A 72 -1.31 -12.67 1.70
N LEU A 73 -2.51 -12.15 1.93
CA LEU A 73 -2.70 -10.78 2.41
C LEU A 73 -2.81 -10.78 3.93
N SER A 74 -2.12 -9.86 4.57
CA SER A 74 -2.31 -9.61 6.00
C SER A 74 -3.47 -8.63 6.17
N TRP A 75 -4.68 -9.14 6.37
CA TRP A 75 -5.83 -8.34 6.73
C TRP A 75 -6.09 -8.47 8.23
N ASP A 76 -6.03 -7.36 8.95
CA ASP A 76 -6.50 -7.27 10.33
C ASP A 76 -7.91 -6.67 10.34
N GLY A 77 -8.92 -7.53 10.25
CA GLY A 77 -10.33 -7.14 10.23
C GLY A 77 -10.86 -6.50 11.51
N ALA A 78 -10.03 -6.36 12.55
CA ALA A 78 -10.46 -5.77 13.81
C ALA A 78 -10.56 -4.24 13.78
N THR A 79 -10.04 -3.59 12.74
CA THR A 79 -9.82 -2.12 12.74
C THR A 79 -10.59 -1.35 11.67
N ALA A 80 -11.23 -2.02 10.72
CA ALA A 80 -12.06 -1.41 9.68
C ALA A 80 -13.13 -2.39 9.19
N ASP A 81 -14.26 -1.84 8.75
CA ASP A 81 -15.34 -2.61 8.16
C ASP A 81 -15.00 -2.96 6.71
N LEU A 82 -15.03 -4.25 6.37
CA LEU A 82 -14.75 -4.72 5.00
C LEU A 82 -16.06 -5.01 4.26
N GLU A 83 -16.20 -4.40 3.10
CA GLU A 83 -17.28 -4.68 2.15
C GLU A 83 -16.69 -5.21 0.85
N TYR A 84 -17.00 -6.45 0.54
CA TYR A 84 -16.72 -7.04 -0.78
C TYR A 84 -17.87 -6.75 -1.72
N THR A 85 -17.58 -6.30 -2.93
CA THR A 85 -18.57 -6.02 -3.97
C THR A 85 -18.03 -6.38 -5.36
N GLU A 86 -18.91 -6.55 -6.33
CA GLU A 86 -18.48 -6.72 -7.71
C GLU A 86 -17.88 -5.42 -8.27
N ALA A 87 -16.92 -5.53 -9.17
CA ALA A 87 -16.20 -4.38 -9.71
C ALA A 87 -17.11 -3.29 -10.32
N GLY A 88 -18.21 -3.69 -10.94
CA GLY A 88 -19.20 -2.78 -11.49
C GLY A 88 -20.05 -2.03 -10.45
N GLU A 89 -20.05 -2.48 -9.20
CA GLU A 89 -20.86 -1.94 -8.10
C GLU A 89 -20.09 -1.11 -7.09
N LEU A 90 -18.78 -1.00 -7.25
CA LEU A 90 -17.91 -0.24 -6.33
C LEU A 90 -18.41 1.20 -6.11
N LEU A 91 -18.79 1.90 -7.18
CA LEU A 91 -19.32 3.27 -7.07
C LEU A 91 -20.61 3.30 -6.25
N ALA A 92 -21.53 2.39 -6.50
CA ALA A 92 -22.80 2.32 -5.77
C ALA A 92 -22.59 2.05 -4.27
N SER A 93 -21.64 1.17 -3.93
CA SER A 93 -21.25 0.90 -2.54
C SER A 93 -20.65 2.14 -1.86
N VAL A 94 -19.77 2.85 -2.55
CA VAL A 94 -19.16 4.09 -2.01
C VAL A 94 -20.21 5.19 -1.84
N GLU A 95 -21.14 5.37 -2.79
CA GLU A 95 -22.25 6.33 -2.67
C GLU A 95 -23.18 5.98 -1.50
N ARG A 96 -23.53 4.71 -1.34
CA ARG A 96 -24.34 4.24 -0.22
C ARG A 96 -23.70 4.58 1.13
N LEU A 97 -22.41 4.30 1.28
CA LEU A 97 -21.67 4.63 2.50
C LEU A 97 -21.56 6.13 2.73
N LEU A 98 -21.38 6.93 1.67
CA LEU A 98 -21.36 8.41 1.77
C LEU A 98 -22.67 8.91 2.37
N PHE A 99 -23.85 8.46 1.86
CA PHE A 99 -25.14 8.84 2.39
C PHE A 99 -25.39 8.29 3.80
N GLU A 100 -24.90 7.09 4.09
CA GLU A 100 -24.99 6.51 5.43
C GLU A 100 -24.24 7.36 6.46
N TYR A 101 -23.00 7.75 6.18
CA TYR A 101 -22.21 8.60 7.06
C TYR A 101 -22.78 10.01 7.19
N SER A 102 -23.37 10.56 6.14
CA SER A 102 -24.08 11.85 6.22
C SER A 102 -25.25 11.77 7.20
N ARG A 103 -26.09 10.73 7.14
CA ARG A 103 -27.21 10.50 8.08
C ARG A 103 -26.76 10.28 9.53
N GLN A 104 -25.57 9.73 9.74
CA GLN A 104 -24.97 9.54 11.07
C GLN A 104 -24.29 10.80 11.62
N ASP A 105 -24.51 11.97 10.98
CA ASP A 105 -23.96 13.29 11.36
C ASP A 105 -22.44 13.37 11.31
N PHE A 106 -21.79 12.57 10.45
CA PHE A 106 -20.39 12.84 10.09
C PHE A 106 -20.33 14.13 9.24
N LYS A 107 -19.26 14.91 9.42
CA LYS A 107 -19.12 16.22 8.78
C LYS A 107 -18.20 16.15 7.57
N ALA A 108 -17.27 15.21 7.58
CA ALA A 108 -16.35 14.99 6.48
C ALA A 108 -16.12 13.50 6.23
N LEU A 109 -15.84 13.18 4.97
CA LEU A 109 -15.45 11.85 4.51
C LEU A 109 -14.10 11.94 3.81
N VAL A 110 -13.12 11.16 4.27
CA VAL A 110 -11.86 10.94 3.55
C VAL A 110 -12.05 9.76 2.61
N LEU A 111 -11.90 9.99 1.31
CA LEU A 111 -11.95 8.96 0.28
C LEU A 111 -10.55 8.70 -0.23
N ILE A 112 -10.11 7.44 -0.20
CA ILE A 112 -8.79 7.00 -0.64
C ILE A 112 -8.97 5.87 -1.66
N GLN A 113 -8.40 6.01 -2.86
CA GLN A 113 -8.16 4.87 -3.73
C GLN A 113 -6.76 4.32 -3.43
N LEU A 114 -6.68 3.06 -3.02
CA LEU A 114 -5.42 2.48 -2.52
C LEU A 114 -4.48 2.11 -3.68
N THR A 115 -3.79 3.11 -4.22
CA THR A 115 -2.80 2.95 -5.29
C THR A 115 -1.44 3.55 -4.95
N ALA A 116 -1.30 4.15 -3.76
CA ALA A 116 -0.08 4.81 -3.32
C ALA A 116 0.14 4.69 -1.82
N TYR A 117 1.38 4.84 -1.37
CA TYR A 117 1.73 5.11 0.02
C TYR A 117 2.08 6.58 0.17
N ALA A 118 1.35 7.30 1.03
CA ALA A 118 1.58 8.72 1.31
C ALA A 118 1.61 8.99 2.82
N GLU A 119 2.55 9.81 3.26
CA GLU A 119 2.69 10.20 4.68
C GLU A 119 1.92 11.48 4.98
N LEU A 120 0.62 11.46 4.64
CA LEU A 120 -0.28 12.61 4.85
C LEU A 120 -0.49 12.91 6.34
N ASP A 121 -0.43 14.19 6.68
CA ASP A 121 -0.98 14.73 7.92
C ASP A 121 -2.48 14.99 7.73
N TYR A 122 -3.31 14.02 8.12
CA TYR A 122 -4.77 14.16 7.98
C TYR A 122 -5.35 15.27 8.85
N PHE A 123 -4.69 15.67 9.93
CA PHE A 123 -5.15 16.82 10.72
C PHE A 123 -5.04 18.11 9.91
N ASP A 124 -3.93 18.31 9.21
CA ASP A 124 -3.71 19.49 8.38
C ASP A 124 -4.61 19.51 7.14
N VAL A 125 -4.76 18.37 6.46
CA VAL A 125 -5.68 18.22 5.32
C VAL A 125 -7.13 18.53 5.72
N LEU A 126 -7.61 18.01 6.85
CA LEU A 126 -8.97 18.21 7.34
C LEU A 126 -9.18 19.65 7.84
N ARG A 127 -8.16 20.28 8.43
CA ARG A 127 -8.18 21.70 8.80
C ARG A 127 -8.32 22.55 7.54
N TYR A 128 -7.48 22.31 6.53
CA TYR A 128 -7.53 23.01 5.24
C TYR A 128 -8.90 22.89 4.58
N HIS A 129 -9.46 21.66 4.53
CA HIS A 129 -10.79 21.41 3.97
C HIS A 129 -11.87 22.23 4.67
N ARG A 130 -11.88 22.21 6.00
CA ARG A 130 -12.83 22.98 6.82
C ARG A 130 -12.71 24.49 6.57
N ASP A 131 -11.49 25.00 6.52
CA ASP A 131 -11.24 26.45 6.42
C ASP A 131 -11.59 27.00 5.03
N HIS A 132 -11.56 26.18 3.98
CA HIS A 132 -11.96 26.55 2.63
C HIS A 132 -13.45 26.33 2.34
N GLY A 133 -14.16 25.50 3.12
CA GLY A 133 -15.61 25.31 3.06
C GLY A 133 -16.16 24.81 1.71
N ARG A 134 -15.35 24.16 0.88
CA ARG A 134 -15.77 23.59 -0.40
C ARG A 134 -16.39 22.22 -0.22
N ALA A 135 -17.18 21.78 -1.21
CA ALA A 135 -17.77 20.44 -1.20
C ALA A 135 -16.69 19.36 -1.21
N VAL A 136 -15.60 19.56 -1.95
CA VAL A 136 -14.49 18.61 -2.06
C VAL A 136 -13.14 19.33 -1.96
N THR A 137 -12.19 18.69 -1.29
CA THR A 137 -10.76 19.02 -1.32
C THR A 137 -9.99 17.85 -1.90
N THR A 138 -9.26 18.08 -2.97
CA THR A 138 -8.33 17.10 -3.55
C THR A 138 -6.92 17.35 -3.03
N VAL A 139 -6.16 16.29 -2.83
CA VAL A 139 -4.75 16.35 -2.45
C VAL A 139 -3.90 16.23 -3.72
N GLN A 140 -2.87 17.04 -3.85
CA GLN A 140 -1.96 17.02 -4.99
C GLN A 140 -0.52 17.27 -4.56
N ASP A 141 0.44 16.76 -5.31
CA ASP A 141 1.85 17.11 -5.24
C ASP A 141 2.30 17.87 -6.49
N ALA A 142 3.62 17.99 -6.70
CA ALA A 142 4.18 18.65 -7.87
C ALA A 142 3.94 17.88 -9.19
N GLU A 143 3.71 16.57 -9.12
CA GLU A 143 3.50 15.70 -10.28
C GLU A 143 2.01 15.57 -10.65
N GLY A 144 1.10 15.85 -9.72
CA GLY A 144 -0.33 15.80 -9.97
C GLY A 144 -1.18 15.44 -8.76
N ALA A 145 -2.42 15.04 -9.00
CA ALA A 145 -3.34 14.67 -7.94
C ALA A 145 -2.97 13.33 -7.29
N LEU A 146 -3.12 13.26 -5.98
CA LEU A 146 -3.02 12.03 -5.21
C LEU A 146 -4.39 11.33 -5.16
N PRO A 147 -4.39 10.01 -4.94
CA PRO A 147 -5.63 9.24 -4.83
C PRO A 147 -6.34 9.45 -3.47
N VAL A 148 -6.40 10.69 -3.01
CA VAL A 148 -7.01 11.09 -1.73
C VAL A 148 -7.84 12.35 -1.92
N SER A 149 -9.09 12.31 -1.44
CA SER A 149 -9.99 13.46 -1.43
C SER A 149 -10.76 13.55 -0.12
N VAL A 150 -11.16 14.75 0.26
CA VAL A 150 -12.01 14.99 1.43
C VAL A 150 -13.32 15.63 0.96
N PHE A 151 -14.45 15.02 1.36
CA PHE A 151 -15.81 15.45 1.04
C PHE A 151 -16.49 16.09 2.25
N ASN A 152 -17.23 17.16 2.02
CA ASN A 152 -18.05 17.82 3.04
C ASN A 152 -19.45 17.20 3.05
N LEU A 153 -19.73 16.32 3.99
CA LEU A 153 -20.99 15.57 4.06
C LEU A 153 -22.24 16.41 4.36
N LYS A 154 -22.09 17.71 4.62
CA LYS A 154 -23.23 18.64 4.68
C LYS A 154 -23.80 19.00 3.30
N GLN A 155 -23.06 18.72 2.26
CA GLN A 155 -23.39 18.94 0.84
C GLN A 155 -23.47 17.60 0.12
N GLU A 156 -24.25 16.65 0.67
CA GLU A 156 -24.22 15.23 0.23
C GLU A 156 -24.60 15.05 -1.23
N GLU A 157 -25.60 15.77 -1.74
CA GLU A 157 -26.01 15.68 -3.15
C GLU A 157 -24.90 16.17 -4.09
N GLU A 158 -24.32 17.32 -3.80
CA GLU A 158 -23.19 17.87 -4.56
C GLU A 158 -21.98 16.91 -4.48
N CYS A 159 -21.73 16.31 -3.31
CA CYS A 159 -20.66 15.32 -3.13
C CYS A 159 -20.91 14.06 -3.96
N ALA A 160 -22.14 13.55 -4.02
CA ALA A 160 -22.48 12.38 -4.83
C ALA A 160 -22.33 12.67 -6.34
N GLU A 161 -22.79 13.84 -6.82
CA GLU A 161 -22.58 14.27 -8.20
C GLU A 161 -21.09 14.38 -8.55
N LEU A 162 -20.30 14.98 -7.68
CA LEU A 162 -18.85 15.07 -7.84
C LEU A 162 -18.22 13.68 -7.86
N LEU A 163 -18.61 12.78 -6.95
CA LEU A 163 -18.11 11.40 -6.91
C LEU A 163 -18.38 10.68 -8.23
N ARG A 164 -19.61 10.73 -8.76
CA ARG A 164 -19.96 10.15 -10.08
C ARG A 164 -19.13 10.74 -11.21
N SER A 165 -18.95 12.05 -11.20
CA SER A 165 -18.16 12.74 -12.20
C SER A 165 -16.67 12.42 -12.11
N PHE A 166 -16.18 12.13 -10.92
CA PHE A 166 -14.84 11.63 -10.68
C PHE A 166 -14.67 10.20 -11.19
N TRP A 167 -15.66 9.32 -10.95
CA TRP A 167 -15.60 7.92 -11.31
C TRP A 167 -15.58 7.67 -12.82
N ASN A 168 -16.36 8.45 -13.58
CA ASN A 168 -16.49 8.34 -15.03
C ASN A 168 -15.36 9.02 -15.84
N GLY A 169 -14.48 9.73 -15.18
CA GLY A 169 -13.34 10.38 -15.80
C GLY A 169 -12.19 10.39 -14.85
N SER A 170 -11.12 9.73 -15.17
CA SER A 170 -9.88 9.79 -14.42
C SER A 170 -9.94 10.69 -13.17
N LEU A 171 -10.27 10.08 -12.05
CA LEU A 171 -10.68 10.72 -10.78
C LEU A 171 -9.77 11.88 -10.34
N TRP A 172 -8.54 11.88 -10.82
CA TRP A 172 -7.45 12.58 -10.17
C TRP A 172 -6.76 13.60 -11.10
N HIS A 173 -7.12 13.68 -12.38
CA HIS A 173 -6.26 14.37 -13.36
C HIS A 173 -6.70 15.79 -13.79
N ARG A 174 -7.77 16.38 -13.30
CA ARG A 174 -8.19 17.72 -13.79
C ARG A 174 -8.60 18.72 -12.72
N ASN A 175 -8.15 19.97 -12.95
CA ASN A 175 -8.65 21.18 -12.30
C ASN A 175 -10.17 21.26 -12.44
N ARG A 176 -10.94 21.09 -11.36
CA ARG A 176 -12.38 21.25 -11.40
C ARG A 176 -12.84 22.51 -10.70
N PRO A 177 -13.77 23.27 -11.30
CA PRO A 177 -14.45 24.36 -10.60
C PRO A 177 -15.16 23.81 -9.36
N GLY A 178 -14.99 24.46 -8.21
CA GLY A 178 -15.67 24.08 -6.97
C GLY A 178 -14.87 23.23 -5.99
N ALA A 179 -13.82 22.54 -6.39
CA ALA A 179 -12.92 21.84 -5.49
C ALA A 179 -11.80 22.73 -4.98
N SER A 180 -11.42 22.62 -3.71
CA SER A 180 -10.17 23.16 -3.19
C SER A 180 -9.03 22.15 -3.39
N ARG A 181 -7.79 22.65 -3.39
CA ARG A 181 -6.59 21.83 -3.62
C ARG A 181 -5.62 22.01 -2.48
N TYR A 182 -5.37 20.92 -1.81
CA TYR A 182 -4.33 20.85 -0.79
C TYR A 182 -3.02 20.39 -1.42
N VAL A 183 -1.96 21.18 -1.28
CA VAL A 183 -0.63 20.86 -1.81
C VAL A 183 0.11 20.03 -0.75
N PHE A 184 0.54 18.85 -1.13
CA PHE A 184 1.29 17.93 -0.30
C PHE A 184 2.76 17.90 -0.76
N ASP A 185 3.68 18.06 0.17
CA ASP A 185 5.13 18.08 -0.05
C ASP A 185 5.88 16.99 0.74
N GLY A 186 5.14 16.08 1.39
CA GLY A 186 5.71 14.99 2.16
C GLY A 186 6.11 13.76 1.31
N TYR A 187 6.43 12.66 2.00
CA TYR A 187 6.83 11.43 1.32
C TYR A 187 5.66 10.77 0.61
N LEU A 188 5.85 10.49 -0.66
CA LEU A 188 4.91 9.80 -1.55
C LEU A 188 5.61 8.69 -2.34
N ASN A 189 4.99 7.52 -2.40
CA ASN A 189 5.34 6.45 -3.31
C ASN A 189 4.07 5.98 -4.02
N ARG A 190 4.02 6.16 -5.34
CA ARG A 190 2.80 5.92 -6.14
C ARG A 190 2.50 4.44 -6.38
N LEU A 191 3.42 3.54 -6.09
CA LEU A 191 3.27 2.09 -6.28
C LEU A 191 2.80 1.69 -7.70
N GLU A 192 3.20 2.43 -8.70
CA GLU A 192 2.81 2.18 -10.11
C GLU A 192 3.57 0.99 -10.72
N SER A 193 4.66 0.58 -10.07
CA SER A 193 5.53 -0.47 -10.57
C SER A 193 6.18 -1.29 -9.45
N PRO A 194 6.66 -2.51 -9.75
CA PRO A 194 7.51 -3.28 -8.84
C PRO A 194 8.77 -2.54 -8.37
N TYR A 195 9.28 -1.60 -9.18
CA TYR A 195 10.37 -0.70 -8.79
C TYR A 195 9.95 0.23 -7.66
N ASP A 196 8.76 0.81 -7.75
CA ASP A 196 8.25 1.69 -6.71
C ASP A 196 8.05 0.93 -5.41
N PHE A 197 7.53 -0.29 -5.50
CA PHE A 197 7.42 -1.18 -4.34
C PHE A 197 8.80 -1.43 -3.70
N ARG A 198 9.80 -1.81 -4.49
CA ARG A 198 11.16 -2.04 -3.99
C ARG A 198 11.79 -0.76 -3.42
N ARG A 199 11.54 0.40 -4.06
CA ARG A 199 11.97 1.71 -3.56
C ARG A 199 11.35 1.99 -2.19
N LEU A 200 10.05 1.72 -2.00
CA LEU A 200 9.39 1.91 -0.70
C LEU A 200 10.06 1.06 0.40
N VAL A 201 10.34 -0.21 0.12
CA VAL A 201 11.05 -1.10 1.06
C VAL A 201 12.43 -0.53 1.41
N THR A 202 13.18 -0.07 0.41
CA THR A 202 14.53 0.49 0.60
C THR A 202 14.49 1.80 1.38
N ASP A 203 13.55 2.70 1.06
CA ASP A 203 13.39 3.98 1.75
C ASP A 203 13.02 3.78 3.22
N ALA A 204 12.15 2.82 3.50
CA ALA A 204 11.79 2.46 4.86
C ALA A 204 12.98 1.90 5.66
N LEU A 205 13.74 0.96 5.09
CA LEU A 205 14.92 0.36 5.73
C LEU A 205 16.05 1.39 5.94
N THR A 206 16.14 2.39 5.04
CA THR A 206 17.16 3.46 5.14
C THR A 206 16.65 4.70 5.89
N ARG A 207 15.41 4.67 6.42
CA ARG A 207 14.78 5.75 7.19
C ARG A 207 14.57 7.04 6.38
N ARG A 208 14.30 6.93 5.09
CA ARG A 208 13.93 8.06 4.22
C ARG A 208 12.44 8.39 4.29
N CYS A 209 11.64 7.54 4.92
CA CYS A 209 10.22 7.74 5.18
C CYS A 209 9.88 7.34 6.62
N GLU A 210 8.64 7.59 7.06
CA GLU A 210 8.19 7.24 8.42
C GLU A 210 7.89 5.74 8.61
N LEU A 211 7.72 5.00 7.51
CA LEU A 211 7.44 3.57 7.55
C LEU A 211 8.55 2.83 8.32
N ARG A 212 8.15 1.98 9.27
CA ARG A 212 9.07 1.17 10.08
C ARG A 212 8.79 -0.31 9.90
N PRO A 213 9.85 -1.14 9.87
CA PRO A 213 9.69 -2.59 9.91
C PRO A 213 8.92 -3.05 11.16
N LEU A 214 8.04 -4.03 11.01
CA LEU A 214 7.44 -4.70 12.15
C LEU A 214 8.45 -5.65 12.81
N GLY A 215 8.49 -5.63 14.14
CA GLY A 215 9.39 -6.46 14.92
C GLY A 215 10.43 -5.66 15.71
N ARG A 216 11.51 -6.31 16.09
CA ARG A 216 12.55 -5.73 16.95
C ARG A 216 13.82 -5.46 16.16
N GLU A 217 14.39 -4.28 16.33
CA GLU A 217 15.75 -3.95 15.85
C GLU A 217 16.75 -4.67 16.76
N VAL A 218 17.42 -5.71 16.26
CA VAL A 218 18.35 -6.56 17.02
C VAL A 218 19.81 -6.07 16.90
N ARG A 219 20.12 -5.36 15.85
CA ARG A 219 21.39 -4.66 15.57
C ARG A 219 21.06 -3.40 14.75
N PRO A 220 21.95 -2.41 14.68
CA PRO A 220 21.68 -1.20 13.89
C PRO A 220 21.19 -1.51 12.48
N ARG A 221 19.97 -1.09 12.17
CA ARG A 221 19.26 -1.32 10.89
C ARG A 221 19.07 -2.80 10.50
N VAL A 222 18.98 -3.71 11.47
CA VAL A 222 18.60 -5.12 11.27
C VAL A 222 17.40 -5.42 12.14
N TRP A 223 16.26 -5.72 11.51
CA TRP A 223 15.01 -6.02 12.20
C TRP A 223 14.64 -7.48 12.02
N LEU A 224 14.15 -8.08 13.10
CA LEU A 224 13.56 -9.41 13.12
C LEU A 224 12.10 -9.33 13.56
N GLY A 225 11.21 -9.88 12.75
CA GLY A 225 9.80 -10.08 13.09
C GLY A 225 9.63 -11.17 14.16
N ASP A 226 8.40 -11.26 14.67
CA ASP A 226 8.08 -12.24 15.71
C ASP A 226 8.32 -13.70 15.22
N GLY A 227 8.92 -14.52 16.06
CA GLY A 227 9.23 -15.93 15.71
C GLY A 227 10.23 -16.12 14.56
N ALA A 228 10.87 -15.04 14.05
CA ALA A 228 11.93 -15.17 13.05
C ALA A 228 13.13 -15.94 13.62
N ARG A 229 13.71 -16.84 12.81
CA ARG A 229 14.84 -17.68 13.18
C ARG A 229 16.01 -17.46 12.22
N VAL A 230 17.12 -17.02 12.76
CA VAL A 230 18.36 -16.81 12.00
C VAL A 230 19.43 -17.74 12.57
N ASP A 231 19.97 -18.60 11.71
CA ASP A 231 21.07 -19.49 12.11
C ASP A 231 22.31 -18.69 12.50
N SER A 232 23.08 -19.17 13.46
CA SER A 232 24.29 -18.52 13.95
C SER A 232 25.38 -18.38 12.89
N GLY A 233 25.40 -19.25 11.87
CA GLY A 233 26.29 -19.18 10.72
C GLY A 233 25.78 -18.26 9.60
N ALA A 234 24.57 -17.70 9.69
CA ALA A 234 24.07 -16.75 8.71
C ALA A 234 24.62 -15.33 8.96
N ARG A 235 24.80 -14.58 7.89
CA ARG A 235 25.28 -13.20 7.95
C ARG A 235 24.20 -12.22 7.46
N ILE A 236 23.78 -11.31 8.33
CA ILE A 236 22.85 -10.24 7.96
C ILE A 236 23.56 -8.91 8.11
N LEU A 237 23.77 -8.22 6.99
CA LEU A 237 24.40 -6.91 6.94
C LEU A 237 23.30 -5.86 6.73
N GLY A 238 23.11 -4.97 7.70
CA GLY A 238 22.08 -3.94 7.66
C GLY A 238 22.34 -2.87 6.57
N PRO A 239 21.29 -2.21 6.08
CA PRO A 239 19.92 -2.36 6.51
C PRO A 239 19.28 -3.67 5.98
N ALA A 240 18.51 -4.37 6.81
CA ALA A 240 17.89 -5.64 6.42
C ALA A 240 16.68 -5.96 7.32
N TYR A 241 15.75 -6.75 6.79
CA TYR A 241 14.57 -7.22 7.50
C TYR A 241 14.36 -8.71 7.31
N VAL A 242 14.01 -9.42 8.39
CA VAL A 242 13.54 -10.81 8.37
C VAL A 242 12.19 -10.85 9.07
N GLY A 243 11.16 -11.15 8.34
CA GLY A 243 9.76 -11.14 8.75
C GLY A 243 9.39 -12.26 9.72
N ALA A 244 8.18 -12.14 10.27
CA ALA A 244 7.65 -13.07 11.26
C ALA A 244 7.66 -14.52 10.76
N HIS A 245 8.06 -15.45 11.64
CA HIS A 245 8.13 -16.89 11.40
C HIS A 245 9.02 -17.32 10.24
N SER A 246 9.83 -16.42 9.68
CA SER A 246 10.78 -16.74 8.61
C SER A 246 12.05 -17.36 9.16
N LYS A 247 12.70 -18.20 8.33
CA LYS A 247 13.92 -18.93 8.68
C LYS A 247 15.03 -18.57 7.71
N VAL A 248 16.19 -18.21 8.26
CA VAL A 248 17.41 -17.99 7.49
C VAL A 248 18.45 -19.00 7.95
N ARG A 249 18.84 -19.89 7.05
CA ARG A 249 19.73 -21.03 7.33
C ARG A 249 21.22 -20.63 7.34
N ALA A 250 22.07 -21.58 7.74
CA ALA A 250 23.49 -21.40 7.84
C ALA A 250 24.15 -20.91 6.53
N ALA A 251 25.20 -20.12 6.64
CA ALA A 251 25.94 -19.54 5.52
C ALA A 251 25.13 -18.63 4.56
N ALA A 252 23.84 -18.40 4.83
CA ALA A 252 23.07 -17.42 4.05
C ALA A 252 23.56 -16.00 4.32
N LEU A 253 23.51 -15.13 3.31
CA LEU A 253 23.91 -13.74 3.37
C LEU A 253 22.77 -12.81 2.93
N LEU A 254 22.34 -11.89 3.80
CA LEU A 254 21.41 -10.83 3.50
C LEU A 254 22.16 -9.49 3.53
N THR A 255 22.06 -8.70 2.47
CA THR A 255 22.79 -7.44 2.34
C THR A 255 22.06 -6.39 1.47
N ARG A 256 22.50 -5.13 1.53
CA ARG A 256 22.03 -4.00 0.71
C ARG A 256 20.49 -3.84 0.72
N ALA A 257 19.93 -3.59 1.88
CA ALA A 257 18.49 -3.45 2.08
C ALA A 257 17.67 -4.70 1.69
N ALA A 258 18.25 -5.90 1.89
CA ALA A 258 17.52 -7.16 1.72
C ALA A 258 16.33 -7.24 2.68
N SER A 259 15.17 -7.66 2.18
CA SER A 259 14.00 -7.95 3.00
C SER A 259 13.46 -9.34 2.69
N VAL A 260 13.19 -10.09 3.74
CA VAL A 260 12.52 -11.38 3.71
C VAL A 260 11.23 -11.22 4.50
N GLU A 261 10.09 -11.31 3.84
CA GLU A 261 8.78 -11.14 4.49
C GLU A 261 8.41 -12.39 5.31
N ARG A 262 7.22 -12.39 5.91
CA ARG A 262 6.77 -13.46 6.83
C ARG A 262 6.67 -14.84 6.17
N ASN A 263 6.85 -15.88 7.00
CA ASN A 263 6.70 -17.29 6.61
C ASN A 263 7.57 -17.70 5.41
N CYS A 264 8.74 -17.11 5.26
CA CYS A 264 9.70 -17.48 4.23
C CYS A 264 10.78 -18.41 4.78
N GLU A 265 11.40 -19.18 3.90
CA GLU A 265 12.59 -19.95 4.23
C GLU A 265 13.69 -19.67 3.21
N VAL A 266 14.86 -19.23 3.71
CA VAL A 266 16.07 -18.99 2.95
C VAL A 266 17.07 -20.07 3.33
N ASP A 267 17.40 -20.93 2.38
CA ASP A 267 18.23 -22.10 2.65
C ASP A 267 19.74 -21.79 2.66
N CYS A 268 20.54 -22.79 2.96
CA CYS A 268 21.96 -22.68 3.23
C CYS A 268 22.73 -22.05 2.07
N GLY A 269 23.61 -21.09 2.40
CA GLY A 269 24.51 -20.48 1.40
C GLY A 269 23.85 -19.53 0.41
N THR A 270 22.54 -19.28 0.54
CA THR A 270 21.80 -18.36 -0.36
C THR A 270 22.14 -16.90 -0.06
N VAL A 271 22.36 -16.12 -1.11
CA VAL A 271 22.66 -14.68 -1.04
C VAL A 271 21.44 -13.90 -1.48
N ILE A 272 20.97 -12.99 -0.62
CA ILE A 272 19.91 -12.01 -0.93
C ILE A 272 20.52 -10.62 -0.89
N ASP A 273 20.59 -9.97 -2.05
CA ASP A 273 21.29 -8.72 -2.24
C ASP A 273 20.39 -7.70 -2.92
N ASP A 274 20.09 -6.58 -2.24
CA ASP A 274 19.17 -5.56 -2.76
C ASP A 274 17.87 -6.18 -3.34
N ALA A 275 17.27 -7.12 -2.59
CA ALA A 275 16.12 -7.90 -3.04
C ALA A 275 15.06 -8.00 -1.96
N THR A 276 13.81 -8.24 -2.38
CA THR A 276 12.67 -8.50 -1.49
C THR A 276 12.10 -9.88 -1.79
N VAL A 277 12.00 -10.69 -0.75
CA VAL A 277 11.34 -12.01 -0.78
C VAL A 277 9.96 -11.85 -0.14
N LEU A 278 8.91 -11.99 -0.95
CA LEU A 278 7.52 -11.82 -0.53
C LEU A 278 7.05 -13.01 0.31
N PRO A 279 5.96 -12.85 1.09
CA PRO A 279 5.50 -13.86 2.03
C PRO A 279 5.31 -15.24 1.42
N PHE A 280 5.56 -16.30 2.24
CA PHE A 280 5.40 -17.71 1.87
C PHE A 280 6.29 -18.18 0.71
N SER A 281 7.45 -17.56 0.53
CA SER A 281 8.44 -17.96 -0.47
C SER A 281 9.52 -18.86 0.13
N TYR A 282 10.00 -19.79 -0.68
CA TYR A 282 11.15 -20.62 -0.37
C TYR A 282 12.28 -20.35 -1.36
N LEU A 283 13.46 -20.09 -0.84
CA LEU A 283 14.68 -19.95 -1.64
C LEU A 283 15.59 -21.16 -1.33
N GLY A 284 15.85 -21.96 -2.35
CA GLY A 284 16.70 -23.15 -2.27
C GLY A 284 18.16 -22.83 -1.94
N PRO A 285 18.98 -23.84 -1.68
CA PRO A 285 20.36 -23.65 -1.25
C PRO A 285 21.26 -23.09 -2.35
N GLY A 286 22.19 -22.21 -1.96
CA GLY A 286 23.24 -21.70 -2.84
C GLY A 286 22.77 -20.77 -3.95
N LEU A 287 21.55 -20.24 -3.88
CA LEU A 287 21.05 -19.28 -4.85
C LEU A 287 21.64 -17.89 -4.62
N GLU A 288 21.82 -17.14 -5.70
CA GLU A 288 22.16 -15.72 -5.65
C GLU A 288 20.98 -14.92 -6.24
N VAL A 289 20.36 -14.12 -5.38
CA VAL A 289 19.15 -13.33 -5.67
C VAL A 289 19.52 -11.86 -5.49
N ALA A 290 19.70 -11.14 -6.61
CA ALA A 290 20.16 -9.76 -6.59
C ALA A 290 19.22 -8.86 -7.42
N HIS A 291 18.88 -7.67 -6.89
CA HIS A 291 18.01 -6.67 -7.53
C HIS A 291 16.67 -7.23 -7.98
N THR A 292 16.01 -8.00 -7.12
CA THR A 292 14.82 -8.77 -7.48
C THR A 292 13.67 -8.62 -6.48
N LEU A 293 12.47 -8.95 -6.98
CA LEU A 293 11.34 -9.35 -6.15
C LEU A 293 11.13 -10.86 -6.36
N VAL A 294 10.95 -11.60 -5.27
CA VAL A 294 10.64 -13.03 -5.29
C VAL A 294 9.25 -13.24 -4.72
N ASP A 295 8.39 -13.98 -5.44
CA ASP A 295 7.04 -14.34 -5.01
C ASP A 295 6.77 -15.82 -5.25
N GLY A 296 6.93 -16.63 -4.22
CA GLY A 296 6.85 -18.08 -4.32
C GLY A 296 7.95 -18.62 -5.23
N GLY A 297 7.55 -19.27 -6.33
CA GLY A 297 8.46 -19.78 -7.37
C GLY A 297 8.77 -18.79 -8.51
N ARG A 298 8.41 -17.52 -8.38
CA ARG A 298 8.66 -16.50 -9.41
C ARG A 298 9.67 -15.48 -8.92
N LEU A 299 10.56 -15.08 -9.82
CA LEU A 299 11.59 -14.07 -9.59
C LEU A 299 11.46 -12.99 -10.67
N LEU A 300 11.25 -11.75 -10.27
CA LEU A 300 11.30 -10.59 -11.13
C LEU A 300 12.63 -9.86 -10.93
N HIS A 301 13.51 -9.91 -11.93
CA HIS A 301 14.75 -9.14 -11.94
C HIS A 301 14.46 -7.69 -12.36
N LEU A 302 14.48 -6.77 -11.40
CA LEU A 302 14.06 -5.38 -11.62
C LEU A 302 14.88 -4.68 -12.72
N ALA A 303 16.21 -4.72 -12.67
CA ALA A 303 17.04 -3.99 -13.63
C ALA A 303 16.90 -4.49 -15.09
N ARG A 304 16.41 -5.70 -15.30
CA ARG A 304 16.23 -6.30 -16.65
C ARG A 304 14.77 -6.43 -17.05
N ASN A 305 13.83 -6.16 -16.12
CA ASN A 305 12.41 -6.40 -16.26
C ASN A 305 12.12 -7.82 -16.79
N LEU A 306 12.83 -8.80 -16.21
CA LEU A 306 12.79 -10.20 -16.62
C LEU A 306 12.16 -11.03 -15.52
N GLU A 307 11.08 -11.73 -15.84
CA GLU A 307 10.44 -12.69 -14.94
C GLU A 307 10.97 -14.10 -15.24
N LEU A 308 11.36 -14.81 -14.19
CA LEU A 308 11.86 -16.18 -14.22
C LEU A 308 11.08 -17.04 -13.24
N GLU A 309 10.86 -18.29 -13.57
CA GLU A 309 10.43 -19.33 -12.63
C GLU A 309 11.67 -19.99 -12.01
N ILE A 310 11.67 -20.18 -10.68
CA ILE A 310 12.75 -20.76 -9.89
C ILE A 310 12.26 -21.98 -9.08
#